data_f40e753de8a0f2404b214a384d5d8dcd
#
_entry.id   f40e753de8a0f2404b214a384d5d8dcd
#
_cell.length_a   1.000
_cell.length_b   1.000
_cell.length_c   1.000
_cell.angle_alpha   90.00
_cell.angle_beta   90.00
_cell.angle_gamma   90.00
#
_symmetry.space_group_name_H-M   'P 1'
#
loop_
_entity.id
_entity.type
_entity.pdbx_description
1 polymer ?
#
loop_
_entity_poly.entity_id
_entity_poly.type
_entity_poly.pdbx_seq_one_letter_code
_entity_poly.pdbx_strand_id
1 'polypeptide(L)'
;LLSQSTRAPGSAAGGAAGGARTGATAVMGPGPAPSPAMDYLPNVVALRATELSAQGRTLHNLVAGGLREGNLWRANLDASELNGYVEFRQPTSGDMGNGRLFARLSRLSMPQSEATQVENLLAEQPGSLPAVDVVVDDFELRGRKLGRIEIEAQNRSAEGAQREWRLGKFNITTPEASLTATGNWALLSRARGVAEPRSPERRTALNFKLDIRDSGDLLARFGMVNVVRRGKGRMEGQVG
;
A
#
# COMPACT_ATOMS: atom_id res chain seq x y z
N LEU A 1 11.81 45.63 -44.41
CA LEU A 1 13.03 46.45 -44.29
C LEU A 1 13.99 45.71 -43.33
N LEU A 2 14.88 44.98 -43.97
CA LEU A 2 16.35 45.15 -44.06
C LEU A 2 17.04 44.82 -42.73
N SER A 3 17.72 43.67 -42.69
CA SER A 3 19.14 43.39 -43.10
C SER A 3 20.06 43.54 -41.90
N GLN A 4 21.00 42.75 -41.59
CA GLN A 4 22.08 41.90 -42.08
C GLN A 4 22.92 41.49 -40.85
N SER A 5 23.33 40.26 -40.64
CA SER A 5 24.49 39.60 -41.17
C SER A 5 25.86 40.13 -40.66
N THR A 6 26.65 39.26 -40.02
CA THR A 6 28.11 38.99 -40.22
C THR A 6 28.57 38.04 -39.13
N ARG A 7 28.90 36.78 -39.38
CA ARG A 7 30.03 36.04 -40.01
C ARG A 7 31.36 36.12 -39.21
N ALA A 8 31.80 34.90 -38.90
CA ALA A 8 33.04 34.41 -38.33
C ALA A 8 34.33 35.01 -38.95
N PRO A 9 35.58 34.65 -38.63
CA PRO A 9 36.10 33.28 -38.56
C PRO A 9 37.24 33.02 -37.51
N GLY A 10 37.55 31.76 -37.32
CA GLY A 10 38.84 31.16 -37.68
C GLY A 10 39.63 30.58 -36.54
N SER A 11 39.84 29.33 -36.64
CA SER A 11 41.08 28.54 -36.90
C SER A 11 41.93 28.26 -35.64
N ALA A 12 42.28 27.10 -35.35
CA ALA A 12 42.90 25.92 -35.85
C ALA A 12 43.81 25.27 -34.81
N ALA A 13 43.88 23.95 -34.87
CA ALA A 13 44.98 23.03 -34.58
C ALA A 13 45.40 22.83 -33.12
N GLY A 14 45.36 21.65 -32.59
CA GLY A 14 46.11 20.47 -32.87
C GLY A 14 46.63 19.89 -31.56
N GLY A 15 46.62 18.60 -31.42
CA GLY A 15 47.37 17.94 -30.38
C GLY A 15 46.76 16.64 -29.84
N ALA A 16 47.30 15.58 -30.32
CA ALA A 16 46.97 14.19 -30.03
C ALA A 16 47.42 13.73 -28.64
N ALA A 17 46.84 12.60 -28.27
CA ALA A 17 47.36 11.50 -27.47
C ALA A 17 47.09 11.49 -25.97
N GLY A 18 46.58 10.35 -25.55
CA GLY A 18 46.70 9.89 -24.17
C GLY A 18 45.48 9.22 -23.63
N GLY A 19 45.31 7.93 -23.91
CA GLY A 19 44.27 7.11 -23.27
C GLY A 19 44.45 6.98 -21.77
N ALA A 20 43.35 7.08 -21.07
CA ALA A 20 43.18 6.46 -19.78
C ALA A 20 41.71 6.11 -19.61
N ARG A 21 41.42 4.83 -19.74
CA ARG A 21 40.13 4.26 -19.32
C ARG A 21 40.13 4.29 -17.81
N THR A 22 39.49 5.28 -17.23
CA THR A 22 39.13 5.26 -15.81
C THR A 22 37.68 4.77 -15.73
N GLY A 23 37.56 3.56 -15.19
CA GLY A 23 36.25 3.00 -14.86
C GLY A 23 35.51 3.93 -13.94
N ALA A 24 34.36 4.37 -14.40
CA ALA A 24 33.38 5.04 -13.56
C ALA A 24 32.77 3.98 -12.63
N THR A 25 33.34 3.85 -11.44
CA THR A 25 32.66 3.22 -10.31
C THR A 25 31.47 4.12 -10.00
N ALA A 26 30.27 3.65 -10.32
CA ALA A 26 29.06 4.29 -9.86
C ALA A 26 29.07 4.24 -8.33
N VAL A 27 29.44 5.32 -7.71
CA VAL A 27 29.27 5.56 -6.30
C VAL A 27 27.74 5.66 -6.11
N MET A 28 27.15 4.59 -5.55
CA MET A 28 25.80 4.67 -4.99
C MET A 28 25.83 5.81 -3.97
N GLY A 29 25.16 6.90 -4.31
CA GLY A 29 24.97 7.99 -3.38
C GLY A 29 24.26 7.49 -2.11
N PRO A 30 24.54 8.06 -0.95
CA PRO A 30 23.84 7.73 0.27
C PRO A 30 22.34 7.94 0.02
N GLY A 31 21.52 6.93 0.41
CA GLY A 31 20.07 7.05 0.40
C GLY A 31 19.65 8.33 1.13
N PRO A 32 18.42 8.84 0.88
CA PRO A 32 17.98 10.09 1.46
C PRO A 32 18.20 10.04 2.98
N ALA A 33 19.03 10.96 3.47
CA ALA A 33 19.28 11.13 4.89
C ALA A 33 17.94 11.38 5.59
N PRO A 34 17.73 10.85 6.81
CA PRO A 34 16.53 11.15 7.57
C PRO A 34 16.38 12.66 7.68
N SER A 35 15.25 13.17 7.20
CA SER A 35 15.00 14.61 7.20
C SER A 35 15.03 15.13 8.64
N PRO A 36 15.82 16.17 8.95
CA PRO A 36 15.94 16.72 10.32
C PRO A 36 14.60 17.21 10.89
N ALA A 37 13.58 17.36 10.06
CA ALA A 37 12.22 17.65 10.49
C ALA A 37 11.58 16.56 11.36
N MET A 38 12.05 15.32 11.28
CA MET A 38 11.55 14.19 12.11
C MET A 38 11.96 14.31 13.58
N ASP A 39 13.07 14.99 13.88
CA ASP A 39 13.55 15.17 15.27
C ASP A 39 12.76 16.23 16.06
N TYR A 40 11.98 17.06 15.34
CA TYR A 40 11.12 18.09 15.95
C TYR A 40 9.66 17.66 16.13
N LEU A 41 9.31 16.42 15.75
CA LEU A 41 7.95 15.94 15.97
C LEU A 41 7.72 15.66 17.47
N PRO A 42 6.62 16.15 18.04
CA PRO A 42 6.31 15.91 19.45
C PRO A 42 6.11 14.42 19.72
N ASN A 43 6.57 13.96 20.89
CA ASN A 43 6.38 12.58 21.31
C ASN A 43 4.94 12.30 21.73
N VAL A 44 4.18 13.34 22.09
CA VAL A 44 2.77 13.25 22.45
C VAL A 44 1.99 14.17 21.55
N VAL A 45 0.95 13.66 20.94
CA VAL A 45 0.05 14.42 20.06
C VAL A 45 -1.37 14.29 20.59
N ALA A 46 -2.03 15.42 20.78
CA ALA A 46 -3.47 15.50 21.01
C ALA A 46 -4.05 16.47 20.00
N LEU A 47 -5.00 16.00 19.20
CA LEU A 47 -5.60 16.76 18.12
C LEU A 47 -7.12 16.66 18.20
N ARG A 48 -7.78 17.80 18.02
CA ARG A 48 -9.21 17.87 17.76
C ARG A 48 -9.42 18.77 16.54
N ALA A 49 -10.14 18.26 15.55
CA ALA A 49 -10.46 19.01 14.34
C ALA A 49 -11.88 18.64 13.87
N THR A 50 -12.64 19.64 13.45
CA THR A 50 -13.94 19.42 12.82
C THR A 50 -13.77 18.73 11.48
N GLU A 51 -12.71 19.14 10.77
CA GLU A 51 -12.31 18.55 9.49
C GLU A 51 -10.79 18.54 9.39
N LEU A 52 -10.23 17.41 9.01
CA LEU A 52 -8.80 17.25 8.73
C LEU A 52 -8.63 16.56 7.37
N SER A 53 -8.06 17.30 6.44
CA SER A 53 -7.72 16.77 5.12
C SER A 53 -6.22 16.53 5.02
N ALA A 54 -5.82 15.29 4.72
CA ALA A 54 -4.43 14.92 4.52
C ALA A 54 -4.34 13.81 3.46
N GLN A 55 -3.40 13.96 2.53
CA GLN A 55 -3.12 12.96 1.47
C GLN A 55 -4.38 12.53 0.69
N GLY A 56 -5.28 13.48 0.40
CA GLY A 56 -6.52 13.21 -0.33
C GLY A 56 -7.62 12.53 0.48
N ARG A 57 -7.44 12.38 1.79
CA ARG A 57 -8.44 11.87 2.74
C ARG A 57 -8.97 13.00 3.61
N THR A 58 -10.25 12.98 3.87
CA THR A 58 -10.88 13.92 4.80
C THR A 58 -11.52 13.14 5.94
N LEU A 59 -11.15 13.49 7.15
CA LEU A 59 -11.74 12.98 8.39
C LEU A 59 -12.58 14.09 9.02
N HIS A 60 -13.78 13.74 9.45
CA HIS A 60 -14.70 14.67 10.10
C HIS A 60 -14.81 14.36 11.59
N ASN A 61 -14.91 15.43 12.40
CA ASN A 61 -15.04 15.37 13.85
C ASN A 61 -13.93 14.56 14.51
N LEU A 62 -12.71 14.74 14.05
CA LEU A 62 -11.56 13.98 14.53
C LEU A 62 -11.17 14.38 15.94
N VAL A 63 -11.06 13.38 16.80
CA VAL A 63 -10.36 13.43 18.08
C VAL A 63 -9.27 12.38 18.05
N ALA A 64 -8.02 12.79 18.20
CA ALA A 64 -6.88 11.90 18.15
C ALA A 64 -5.97 12.12 19.34
N GLY A 65 -5.58 11.05 20.01
CA GLY A 65 -4.54 11.02 21.03
C GLY A 65 -3.47 10.02 20.64
N GLY A 66 -2.21 10.47 20.58
CA GLY A 66 -1.12 9.64 20.11
C GLY A 66 0.17 9.82 20.89
N LEU A 67 1.01 8.80 20.81
CA LEU A 67 2.34 8.75 21.42
C LEU A 67 3.34 8.21 20.41
N ARG A 68 4.52 8.84 20.37
CA ARG A 68 5.66 8.38 19.60
C ARG A 68 6.78 7.92 20.51
N GLU A 69 7.23 6.68 20.32
CA GLU A 69 8.39 6.10 21.00
C GLU A 69 9.39 5.62 19.94
N GLY A 70 10.40 6.42 19.66
CA GLY A 70 11.35 6.14 18.59
C GLY A 70 10.65 5.99 17.22
N ASN A 71 10.70 4.79 16.66
CA ASN A 71 10.08 4.46 15.37
C ASN A 71 8.63 3.95 15.49
N LEU A 72 8.09 3.88 16.68
CA LEU A 72 6.74 3.39 16.94
C LEU A 72 5.78 4.54 17.22
N TRP A 73 4.73 4.63 16.42
CA TRP A 73 3.61 5.53 16.61
C TRP A 73 2.41 4.75 17.10
N ARG A 74 1.75 5.24 18.13
CA ARG A 74 0.50 4.69 18.65
C ARG A 74 -0.53 5.80 18.71
N ALA A 75 -1.75 5.52 18.32
CA ALA A 75 -2.82 6.50 18.39
C ALA A 75 -4.17 5.86 18.65
N ASN A 76 -4.98 6.51 19.46
CA ASN A 76 -6.41 6.31 19.50
C ASN A 76 -7.06 7.40 18.66
N LEU A 77 -7.94 6.99 17.78
CA LEU A 77 -8.60 7.83 16.80
C LEU A 77 -10.11 7.68 16.93
N ASP A 78 -10.81 8.81 16.95
CA ASP A 78 -12.25 8.85 16.88
C ASP A 78 -12.66 9.93 15.88
N ALA A 79 -13.25 9.51 14.78
CA ALA A 79 -13.76 10.35 13.70
C ALA A 79 -15.03 9.75 13.14
N SER A 80 -15.74 10.49 12.30
CA SER A 80 -16.96 9.97 11.65
C SER A 80 -16.70 8.74 10.81
N GLU A 81 -15.52 8.70 10.13
CA GLU A 81 -15.13 7.66 9.19
C GLU A 81 -14.41 6.47 9.85
N LEU A 82 -13.77 6.70 11.00
CA LEU A 82 -13.02 5.65 11.67
C LEU A 82 -13.03 5.84 13.20
N ASN A 83 -12.98 4.71 13.91
CA ASN A 83 -12.84 4.71 15.36
C ASN A 83 -12.01 3.51 15.81
N GLY A 84 -11.03 3.74 16.67
CA GLY A 84 -10.24 2.68 17.29
C GLY A 84 -8.79 3.02 17.49
N TYR A 85 -7.98 1.98 17.63
CA TYR A 85 -6.57 2.03 17.96
C TYR A 85 -5.71 1.64 16.76
N VAL A 86 -4.63 2.39 16.54
CA VAL A 86 -3.66 2.17 15.46
C VAL A 86 -2.24 2.25 15.99
N GLU A 87 -1.38 1.32 15.56
CA GLU A 87 0.06 1.41 15.71
C GLU A 87 0.73 1.38 14.33
N PHE A 88 1.72 2.23 14.14
CA PHE A 88 2.59 2.17 12.98
C PHE A 88 4.04 2.16 13.41
N ARG A 89 4.74 1.09 13.04
CA ARG A 89 6.18 0.98 13.20
C ARG A 89 6.86 1.34 11.89
N GLN A 90 7.61 2.44 11.91
CA GLN A 90 8.41 2.84 10.77
C GLN A 90 9.53 1.83 10.48
N PRO A 91 9.91 1.63 9.21
CA PRO A 91 11.00 0.74 8.88
C PRO A 91 12.33 1.27 9.40
N THR A 92 13.21 0.37 9.82
CA THR A 92 14.61 0.65 10.16
C THR A 92 15.54 0.19 9.04
N SER A 93 16.80 0.66 9.08
CA SER A 93 17.84 0.20 8.14
C SER A 93 18.02 -1.30 8.29
N GLY A 94 17.61 -2.08 7.30
CA GLY A 94 17.65 -3.54 7.32
C GLY A 94 16.28 -4.23 7.36
N ASP A 95 15.20 -3.49 7.62
CA ASP A 95 13.86 -4.06 7.55
C ASP A 95 13.45 -4.37 6.10
N MET A 96 12.76 -5.50 5.94
CA MET A 96 12.22 -5.90 4.65
C MET A 96 10.82 -5.33 4.46
N GLY A 97 10.70 -4.12 3.95
CA GLY A 97 9.42 -3.49 3.66
C GLY A 97 9.27 -2.12 4.31
N ASN A 98 8.09 -1.54 4.15
CA ASN A 98 7.78 -0.17 4.58
C ASN A 98 7.19 -0.09 6.00
N GLY A 99 7.69 -0.92 6.92
CA GLY A 99 7.26 -0.92 8.31
C GLY A 99 6.12 -1.89 8.58
N ARG A 100 5.43 -1.68 9.69
CA ARG A 100 4.31 -2.53 10.13
C ARG A 100 3.15 -1.68 10.62
N LEU A 101 1.97 -1.98 10.13
CA LEU A 101 0.70 -1.40 10.55
C LEU A 101 -0.06 -2.43 11.39
N PHE A 102 -0.44 -2.04 12.60
CA PHE A 102 -1.39 -2.77 13.45
C PHE A 102 -2.60 -1.87 13.68
N ALA A 103 -3.81 -2.40 13.52
CA ALA A 103 -5.01 -1.64 13.79
C ALA A 103 -6.14 -2.52 14.35
N ARG A 104 -6.86 -1.98 15.33
CA ARG A 104 -8.07 -2.55 15.90
C ARG A 104 -9.12 -1.46 15.90
N LEU A 105 -10.01 -1.54 14.93
CA LEU A 105 -11.00 -0.51 14.68
C LEU A 105 -12.41 -1.07 14.93
N SER A 106 -13.21 -0.33 15.65
CA SER A 106 -14.65 -0.63 15.78
C SER A 106 -15.40 -0.28 14.50
N ARG A 107 -14.95 0.77 13.79
CA ARG A 107 -15.55 1.24 12.54
C ARG A 107 -14.49 1.76 11.59
N LEU A 108 -14.67 1.49 10.30
CA LEU A 108 -13.92 2.11 9.20
C LEU A 108 -14.83 2.25 7.99
N SER A 109 -15.09 3.47 7.55
CA SER A 109 -15.81 3.79 6.31
C SER A 109 -14.83 4.35 5.29
N MET A 110 -14.80 3.73 4.11
CA MET A 110 -13.94 4.13 2.99
C MET A 110 -14.81 4.56 1.80
N PRO A 111 -14.89 5.86 1.50
CA PRO A 111 -15.59 6.34 0.32
C PRO A 111 -14.91 5.90 -0.98
N GLN A 112 -15.57 6.08 -2.12
CA GLN A 112 -15.07 5.60 -3.42
C GLN A 112 -13.72 6.19 -3.80
N SER A 113 -13.46 7.45 -3.48
CA SER A 113 -12.18 8.11 -3.73
C SER A 113 -11.01 7.44 -3.02
N GLU A 114 -11.20 6.99 -1.79
CA GLU A 114 -10.17 6.29 -1.00
C GLU A 114 -9.97 4.84 -1.46
N ALA A 115 -11.04 4.16 -1.85
CA ALA A 115 -10.95 2.81 -2.41
C ALA A 115 -10.06 2.77 -3.65
N THR A 116 -10.16 3.79 -4.52
CA THR A 116 -9.30 3.91 -5.70
C THR A 116 -7.83 4.13 -5.34
N GLN A 117 -7.53 4.87 -4.26
CA GLN A 117 -6.17 5.05 -3.79
C GLN A 117 -5.56 3.73 -3.29
N VAL A 118 -6.33 2.91 -2.58
CA VAL A 118 -5.89 1.57 -2.14
C VAL A 118 -5.63 0.67 -3.35
N GLU A 119 -6.49 0.70 -4.37
CA GLU A 119 -6.29 -0.02 -5.64
C GLU A 119 -4.97 0.40 -6.32
N ASN A 120 -4.66 1.71 -6.34
CA ASN A 120 -3.41 2.22 -6.90
C ASN A 120 -2.19 1.77 -6.09
N LEU A 121 -2.26 1.78 -4.76
CA LEU A 121 -1.18 1.27 -3.90
C LEU A 121 -0.92 -0.22 -4.14
N LEU A 122 -1.97 -1.01 -4.34
CA LEU A 122 -1.87 -2.42 -4.69
C LEU A 122 -1.33 -2.63 -6.12
N ALA A 123 -1.44 -1.63 -7.00
CA ALA A 123 -0.83 -1.66 -8.32
C ALA A 123 0.68 -1.33 -8.32
N GLU A 124 1.21 -0.79 -7.21
CA GLU A 124 2.64 -0.51 -7.03
C GLU A 124 3.45 -1.79 -6.75
N GLN A 125 4.71 -1.64 -6.34
CA GLN A 125 5.58 -2.79 -6.08
C GLN A 125 5.27 -3.44 -4.72
N PRO A 126 5.32 -4.78 -4.60
CA PRO A 126 5.11 -5.49 -3.32
C PRO A 126 6.01 -5.02 -2.18
N GLY A 127 7.22 -4.55 -2.52
CA GLY A 127 8.19 -4.04 -1.56
C GLY A 127 7.82 -2.70 -0.92
N SER A 128 6.83 -1.98 -1.47
CA SER A 128 6.34 -0.71 -0.92
C SER A 128 5.26 -0.88 0.15
N LEU A 129 4.68 -2.07 0.28
CA LEU A 129 3.63 -2.32 1.26
C LEU A 129 4.22 -2.63 2.64
N PRO A 130 3.63 -2.09 3.73
CA PRO A 130 3.97 -2.50 5.09
C PRO A 130 3.45 -3.92 5.38
N ALA A 131 4.01 -4.56 6.39
CA ALA A 131 3.32 -5.67 7.04
C ALA A 131 2.05 -5.14 7.72
N VAL A 132 0.95 -5.89 7.67
CA VAL A 132 -0.33 -5.46 8.23
C VAL A 132 -0.93 -6.51 9.15
N ASP A 133 -1.55 -6.04 10.23
CA ASP A 133 -2.40 -6.81 11.14
C ASP A 133 -3.57 -5.91 11.53
N VAL A 134 -4.67 -6.02 10.79
CA VAL A 134 -5.81 -5.12 10.87
C VAL A 134 -7.09 -5.89 11.12
N VAL A 135 -7.85 -5.45 12.11
CA VAL A 135 -9.22 -5.92 12.37
C VAL A 135 -10.14 -4.72 12.42
N VAL A 136 -11.24 -4.79 11.70
CA VAL A 136 -12.31 -3.80 11.70
C VAL A 136 -13.62 -4.52 11.95
N ASP A 137 -14.39 -4.11 12.96
CA ASP A 137 -15.66 -4.77 13.28
C ASP A 137 -16.81 -4.35 12.38
N ASP A 138 -16.90 -3.06 12.01
CA ASP A 138 -17.89 -2.52 11.06
C ASP A 138 -17.15 -1.81 9.92
N PHE A 139 -16.91 -2.57 8.86
CA PHE A 139 -16.22 -2.08 7.65
C PHE A 139 -17.24 -1.70 6.59
N GLU A 140 -17.11 -0.47 6.09
CA GLU A 140 -17.89 0.04 4.99
C GLU A 140 -16.99 0.48 3.84
N LEU A 141 -17.28 -0.01 2.64
CA LEU A 141 -16.56 0.31 1.41
C LEU A 141 -17.52 0.84 0.36
N ARG A 142 -17.28 2.04 -0.14
CA ARG A 142 -18.10 2.67 -1.18
C ARG A 142 -19.59 2.73 -0.80
N GLY A 143 -19.88 3.02 0.48
CA GLY A 143 -21.26 3.06 1.00
C GLY A 143 -21.90 1.68 1.20
N ARG A 144 -21.13 0.59 1.10
CA ARG A 144 -21.62 -0.78 1.33
C ARG A 144 -21.02 -1.35 2.60
N LYS A 145 -21.87 -1.75 3.52
CA LYS A 145 -21.46 -2.39 4.77
C LYS A 145 -21.02 -3.82 4.50
N LEU A 146 -19.72 -4.07 4.62
CA LEU A 146 -19.10 -5.37 4.39
C LEU A 146 -18.92 -6.18 5.68
N GLY A 147 -19.35 -5.61 6.85
CA GLY A 147 -19.26 -6.28 8.13
C GLY A 147 -17.84 -6.32 8.69
N ARG A 148 -17.48 -7.40 9.36
CA ARG A 148 -16.15 -7.55 9.97
C ARG A 148 -15.11 -7.97 8.96
N ILE A 149 -13.98 -7.26 8.96
CA ILE A 149 -12.81 -7.61 8.14
C ILE A 149 -11.58 -7.87 9.03
N GLU A 150 -10.80 -8.88 8.66
CA GLU A 150 -9.52 -9.21 9.28
C GLU A 150 -8.47 -9.42 8.21
N ILE A 151 -7.35 -8.73 8.33
CA ILE A 151 -6.24 -8.78 7.37
C ILE A 151 -4.94 -9.00 8.13
N GLU A 152 -4.20 -10.05 7.77
CA GLU A 152 -2.84 -10.27 8.25
C GLU A 152 -1.93 -10.56 7.05
N ALA A 153 -0.90 -9.72 6.88
CA ALA A 153 0.09 -9.90 5.84
C ALA A 153 1.48 -9.48 6.31
N GLN A 154 2.49 -10.14 5.76
CA GLN A 154 3.87 -9.97 6.16
C GLN A 154 4.79 -9.83 4.95
N ASN A 155 5.84 -9.02 5.10
CA ASN A 155 6.94 -8.99 4.16
C ASN A 155 7.89 -10.16 4.46
N ARG A 156 8.28 -10.91 3.43
CA ARG A 156 9.25 -12.00 3.51
C ARG A 156 10.33 -11.84 2.44
N SER A 157 11.53 -12.34 2.74
CA SER A 157 12.50 -12.66 1.70
C SER A 157 12.19 -14.05 1.18
N ALA A 158 11.98 -14.16 -0.14
CA ALA A 158 12.05 -15.45 -0.81
C ALA A 158 13.52 -15.80 -1.12
N GLU A 159 13.84 -17.09 -1.27
CA GLU A 159 15.14 -17.52 -1.74
C GLU A 159 15.47 -16.84 -3.08
N GLY A 160 16.64 -16.21 -3.19
CA GLY A 160 17.04 -15.44 -4.36
C GLY A 160 16.85 -13.93 -4.26
N ALA A 161 16.74 -13.36 -3.04
CA ALA A 161 16.61 -11.92 -2.76
C ALA A 161 15.34 -11.24 -3.29
N GLN A 162 14.29 -12.00 -3.56
CA GLN A 162 12.98 -11.45 -3.94
C GLN A 162 12.18 -11.03 -2.71
N ARG A 163 11.58 -9.85 -2.80
CA ARG A 163 10.63 -9.39 -1.79
C ARG A 163 9.24 -9.95 -2.10
N GLU A 164 8.70 -10.68 -1.16
CA GLU A 164 7.34 -11.24 -1.22
C GLU A 164 6.49 -10.58 -0.12
N TRP A 165 5.31 -10.11 -0.50
CA TRP A 165 4.27 -9.73 0.43
C TRP A 165 3.27 -10.89 0.52
N ARG A 166 3.21 -11.54 1.69
CA ARG A 166 2.40 -12.73 1.92
C ARG A 166 1.17 -12.38 2.73
N LEU A 167 0.01 -12.58 2.12
CA LEU A 167 -1.29 -12.50 2.76
C LEU A 167 -1.56 -13.81 3.49
N GLY A 168 -1.38 -13.81 4.82
CA GLY A 168 -1.62 -14.99 5.66
C GLY A 168 -3.09 -15.15 6.02
N LYS A 169 -3.84 -14.03 6.11
CA LYS A 169 -5.25 -14.01 6.46
C LYS A 169 -5.95 -12.83 5.79
N PHE A 170 -7.04 -13.12 5.16
CA PHE A 170 -8.01 -12.12 4.70
C PHE A 170 -9.41 -12.71 4.90
N ASN A 171 -10.15 -12.18 5.85
CA ASN A 171 -11.49 -12.65 6.17
C ASN A 171 -12.46 -11.48 6.08
N ILE A 172 -13.58 -11.70 5.43
CA ILE A 172 -14.75 -10.82 5.50
C ILE A 172 -15.92 -11.65 6.01
N THR A 173 -16.59 -11.15 7.05
CA THR A 173 -17.73 -11.84 7.65
C THR A 173 -18.93 -10.91 7.70
N THR A 174 -19.99 -11.32 7.02
CA THR A 174 -21.31 -10.72 7.10
C THR A 174 -22.32 -11.74 7.64
N PRO A 175 -23.52 -11.35 8.04
CA PRO A 175 -24.58 -12.31 8.38
C PRO A 175 -24.87 -13.29 7.24
N GLU A 176 -24.80 -12.85 5.99
CA GLU A 176 -25.20 -13.59 4.80
C GLU A 176 -24.08 -14.46 4.20
N ALA A 177 -22.82 -14.10 4.45
CA ALA A 177 -21.68 -14.79 3.85
C ALA A 177 -20.41 -14.68 4.68
N SER A 178 -19.44 -15.54 4.39
CA SER A 178 -18.05 -15.40 4.84
C SER A 178 -17.10 -15.66 3.69
N LEU A 179 -16.15 -14.75 3.49
CA LEU A 179 -15.05 -14.87 2.55
C LEU A 179 -13.76 -15.06 3.33
N THR A 180 -12.98 -16.05 2.98
CA THR A 180 -11.62 -16.24 3.47
C THR A 180 -10.67 -16.30 2.29
N ALA A 181 -9.50 -15.67 2.41
CA ALA A 181 -8.47 -15.76 1.38
C ALA A 181 -7.08 -15.75 1.99
N THR A 182 -6.15 -16.36 1.25
CA THR A 182 -4.70 -16.34 1.50
C THR A 182 -3.99 -16.21 0.17
N GLY A 183 -2.77 -15.68 0.18
CA GLY A 183 -2.06 -15.54 -1.07
C GLY A 183 -0.66 -14.98 -0.91
N ASN A 184 -0.02 -14.78 -2.04
CA ASN A 184 1.26 -14.12 -2.09
C ASN A 184 1.36 -13.20 -3.31
N TRP A 185 2.14 -12.16 -3.15
CA TRP A 185 2.47 -11.22 -4.19
C TRP A 185 3.99 -11.00 -4.20
N ALA A 186 4.62 -11.43 -5.28
CA ALA A 186 6.07 -11.41 -5.44
C ALA A 186 6.49 -10.77 -6.77
N LEU A 187 7.68 -10.18 -6.76
CA LEU A 187 8.38 -9.81 -7.99
C LEU A 187 9.20 -11.02 -8.44
N LEU A 188 9.08 -11.42 -9.70
CA LEU A 188 9.94 -12.47 -10.24
C LEU A 188 11.34 -11.91 -10.50
N SER A 189 12.35 -12.46 -9.82
CA SER A 189 13.76 -12.23 -10.19
C SER A 189 14.09 -13.05 -11.42
N ARG A 190 14.80 -12.44 -12.32
CA ARG A 190 15.30 -13.11 -13.50
C ARG A 190 16.51 -13.97 -13.24
N ALA A 191 16.58 -15.06 -13.96
CA ALA A 191 17.82 -15.77 -14.19
C ALA A 191 18.85 -14.83 -14.86
N ARG A 192 20.06 -14.80 -14.34
CA ARG A 192 21.18 -14.01 -14.87
C ARG A 192 21.38 -14.32 -16.35
N GLY A 193 21.25 -13.34 -17.24
CA GLY A 193 21.64 -13.48 -18.65
C GLY A 193 20.56 -13.24 -19.71
N VAL A 194 19.36 -12.82 -19.36
CA VAL A 194 18.30 -12.49 -20.34
C VAL A 194 18.08 -10.99 -20.40
N ALA A 195 17.96 -10.45 -21.63
CA ALA A 195 17.72 -9.02 -21.86
C ALA A 195 16.50 -8.50 -21.09
N GLU A 196 16.57 -7.29 -20.53
CA GLU A 196 15.52 -6.71 -19.68
C GLU A 196 14.20 -6.55 -20.42
N PRO A 197 13.06 -7.08 -19.91
CA PRO A 197 11.76 -6.64 -20.36
C PRO A 197 11.45 -5.25 -19.79
N ARG A 198 10.66 -4.53 -20.50
CA ARG A 198 10.22 -3.16 -20.15
C ARG A 198 9.37 -3.07 -18.86
N SER A 199 9.02 -4.19 -18.24
CA SER A 199 8.24 -4.22 -16.99
C SER A 199 8.65 -5.41 -16.12
N PRO A 200 8.78 -5.26 -14.80
CA PRO A 200 9.01 -6.39 -13.90
C PRO A 200 7.83 -7.34 -13.95
N GLU A 201 8.10 -8.63 -14.19
CA GLU A 201 7.05 -9.65 -14.10
C GLU A 201 6.61 -9.80 -12.64
N ARG A 202 5.31 -9.72 -12.43
CA ARG A 202 4.65 -9.88 -11.13
C ARG A 202 3.96 -11.24 -11.11
N ARG A 203 4.09 -11.93 -10.00
CA ARG A 203 3.34 -13.15 -9.73
C ARG A 203 2.44 -12.91 -8.54
N THR A 204 1.15 -13.04 -8.76
CA THR A 204 0.13 -13.02 -7.71
C THR A 204 -0.51 -14.40 -7.67
N ALA A 205 -0.61 -14.97 -6.49
CA ALA A 205 -1.40 -16.18 -6.28
C ALA A 205 -2.34 -15.91 -5.12
N LEU A 206 -3.64 -16.07 -5.35
CA LEU A 206 -4.67 -15.88 -4.34
C LEU A 206 -5.57 -17.09 -4.31
N ASN A 207 -5.67 -17.76 -3.16
CA ASN A 207 -6.63 -18.80 -2.90
C ASN A 207 -7.77 -18.20 -2.07
N PHE A 208 -9.00 -18.44 -2.46
CA PHE A 208 -10.16 -17.93 -1.74
C PHE A 208 -11.24 -19.00 -1.57
N LYS A 209 -12.04 -18.80 -0.53
CA LYS A 209 -13.23 -19.57 -0.24
C LYS A 209 -14.34 -18.63 0.19
N LEU A 210 -15.47 -18.71 -0.46
CA LEU A 210 -16.67 -17.97 -0.19
C LEU A 210 -17.78 -18.95 0.21
N ASP A 211 -18.26 -18.84 1.43
CA ASP A 211 -19.44 -19.56 1.93
C ASP A 211 -20.62 -18.57 2.00
N ILE A 212 -21.69 -18.87 1.25
CA ILE A 212 -22.89 -18.04 1.16
C ILE A 212 -24.01 -18.75 1.92
N ARG A 213 -24.56 -18.08 2.92
CA ARG A 213 -25.71 -18.52 3.73
C ARG A 213 -27.04 -18.05 3.16
N ASP A 214 -27.05 -16.83 2.60
CA ASP A 214 -28.20 -16.26 1.89
C ASP A 214 -27.71 -15.37 0.74
N SER A 215 -27.88 -15.85 -0.49
CA SER A 215 -27.45 -15.12 -1.68
C SER A 215 -28.37 -13.92 -2.00
N GLY A 216 -29.63 -13.99 -1.63
CA GLY A 216 -30.58 -12.91 -1.85
C GLY A 216 -30.20 -11.68 -1.02
N ASP A 217 -30.00 -11.87 0.27
CA ASP A 217 -29.62 -10.80 1.20
C ASP A 217 -28.18 -10.32 0.93
N LEU A 218 -27.26 -11.21 0.54
CA LEU A 218 -25.93 -10.83 0.11
C LEU A 218 -25.96 -9.92 -1.11
N LEU A 219 -26.73 -10.26 -2.15
CA LEU A 219 -26.88 -9.42 -3.34
C LEU A 219 -27.59 -8.09 -3.03
N ALA A 220 -28.58 -8.11 -2.14
CA ALA A 220 -29.24 -6.90 -1.68
C ALA A 220 -28.27 -5.94 -0.97
N ARG A 221 -27.33 -6.46 -0.18
CA ARG A 221 -26.24 -5.68 0.45
C ARG A 221 -25.39 -4.95 -0.59
N PHE A 222 -25.16 -5.57 -1.74
CA PHE A 222 -24.46 -4.96 -2.88
C PHE A 222 -25.37 -4.10 -3.78
N GLY A 223 -26.67 -3.91 -3.38
CA GLY A 223 -27.62 -3.06 -4.09
C GLY A 223 -28.37 -3.77 -5.23
N MET A 224 -28.20 -5.08 -5.36
CA MET A 224 -28.91 -5.92 -6.33
C MET A 224 -30.13 -6.55 -5.64
N VAL A 225 -31.18 -5.76 -5.45
CA VAL A 225 -32.37 -6.19 -4.72
C VAL A 225 -33.25 -7.08 -5.62
N ASN A 226 -33.81 -8.16 -5.06
CA ASN A 226 -34.77 -9.07 -5.71
C ASN A 226 -34.23 -9.84 -6.95
N VAL A 227 -32.90 -9.95 -7.11
CA VAL A 227 -32.29 -10.73 -8.22
C VAL A 227 -32.38 -12.23 -7.97
N VAL A 228 -32.15 -12.64 -6.72
CA VAL A 228 -32.21 -14.04 -6.29
C VAL A 228 -32.94 -14.13 -4.97
N ARG A 229 -33.73 -15.20 -4.77
CA ARG A 229 -34.38 -15.49 -3.50
C ARG A 229 -33.69 -16.69 -2.85
N ARG A 230 -33.16 -16.47 -1.62
CA ARG A 230 -32.67 -17.51 -0.69
C ARG A 230 -31.84 -18.62 -1.37
N GLY A 231 -30.62 -18.34 -1.64
CA GLY A 231 -29.67 -19.36 -2.13
C GLY A 231 -28.54 -19.55 -1.12
N LYS A 232 -28.11 -20.79 -0.94
CA LYS A 232 -26.87 -21.12 -0.21
C LYS A 232 -25.88 -21.70 -1.19
N GLY A 233 -24.62 -21.42 -0.98
CA GLY A 233 -23.59 -21.91 -1.85
C GLY A 233 -22.20 -21.80 -1.26
N ARG A 234 -21.27 -22.52 -1.88
CA ARG A 234 -19.85 -22.43 -1.60
C ARG A 234 -19.10 -22.29 -2.91
N MET A 235 -18.14 -21.41 -2.93
CA MET A 235 -17.23 -21.24 -4.05
C MET A 235 -15.79 -21.23 -3.49
N GLU A 236 -14.93 -21.98 -4.13
CA GLU A 236 -13.50 -22.04 -3.85
C GLU A 236 -12.75 -21.84 -5.16
N GLY A 237 -11.66 -21.12 -5.14
CA GLY A 237 -10.89 -20.86 -6.34
C GLY A 237 -9.48 -20.37 -6.06
N GLN A 238 -8.69 -20.41 -7.11
CA GLN A 238 -7.36 -19.84 -7.15
C GLN A 238 -7.26 -18.90 -8.34
N VAL A 239 -6.67 -17.74 -8.09
CA VAL A 239 -6.34 -16.73 -9.11
C VAL A 239 -4.84 -16.54 -9.09
N GLY A 240 -4.21 -16.52 -10.27
CA GLY A 240 -2.77 -16.36 -10.42
C GLY A 240 -2.37 -15.87 -11.80
#